data_91445c77f6c09e9258928149eb476001
#
_entry.id   91445c77f6c09e9258928149eb476001
#
_cell.length_a   1.000
_cell.length_b   1.000
_cell.length_c   1.000
_cell.angle_alpha   90.00
_cell.angle_beta   90.00
_cell.angle_gamma   90.00
#
_symmetry.space_group_name_H-M   'P 1'
#
loop_
_entity.id
_entity.type
_entity.pdbx_description
1 polymer ?
#
loop_
_entity_poly.entity_id
_entity_poly.type
_entity_poly.pdbx_seq_one_letter_code
_entity_poly.pdbx_strand_id
1 'polypeptide(L)'
;MQKRYISTLAAVFALICLGFSASAMAQNGPRLEGNDMVMGAPDAPITMIEYASLTCPHCARFNAEIVPRLKTEYVDTGKMKFVFRDFPLDRMALNAQMLARCAGPERFFGFLDVFFAQQANWTRGTPDQMMQNLRRLAQLGGMTGAQMDQCLADQTVQNVILTNAMTGEREHKVQGTPTLVINGTVHRGGMSYEELDNVLRPLAGKR
;
A
#
# COMPACT_ATOMS: atom_id res chain seq x y z
N MET A 1 -82.94 -19.95 13.31
CA MET A 1 -82.40 -20.67 14.48
C MET A 1 -80.99 -21.04 14.23
N GLN A 2 -80.21 -20.64 15.18
CA GLN A 2 -78.91 -21.09 15.72
C GLN A 2 -77.70 -20.63 14.91
N LYS A 3 -77.02 -19.59 15.38
CA LYS A 3 -76.05 -19.42 16.49
C LYS A 3 -74.69 -20.12 16.24
N ARG A 4 -73.69 -19.22 15.97
CA ARG A 4 -72.47 -19.11 16.78
C ARG A 4 -71.55 -20.32 16.78
N TYR A 5 -70.40 -20.19 16.17
CA TYR A 5 -69.08 -20.26 16.83
C TYR A 5 -68.04 -19.56 16.01
N ILE A 6 -67.89 -18.29 16.31
CA ILE A 6 -66.65 -17.54 16.11
C ILE A 6 -65.85 -17.82 17.36
N SER A 7 -64.68 -18.31 17.26
CA SER A 7 -63.59 -17.92 18.15
C SER A 7 -62.39 -18.82 17.98
N THR A 8 -61.25 -18.16 17.96
CA THR A 8 -59.96 -18.65 18.42
C THR A 8 -59.14 -19.52 17.45
N LEU A 9 -58.52 -18.87 16.47
CA LEU A 9 -57.21 -19.28 15.94
C LEU A 9 -56.46 -18.06 15.35
N ALA A 10 -56.38 -17.02 16.16
CA ALA A 10 -55.61 -15.82 15.87
C ALA A 10 -54.70 -15.53 17.07
N ALA A 11 -53.74 -16.37 17.32
CA ALA A 11 -52.63 -16.07 18.26
C ALA A 11 -51.66 -17.23 18.25
N VAL A 12 -50.70 -17.31 17.33
CA VAL A 12 -49.36 -17.94 17.50
C VAL A 12 -48.56 -17.72 16.21
N PHE A 13 -48.43 -16.48 15.73
CA PHE A 13 -47.43 -16.15 14.72
C PHE A 13 -46.78 -14.81 15.02
N ALA A 14 -46.53 -14.58 16.30
CA ALA A 14 -45.70 -13.46 16.74
C ALA A 14 -44.64 -14.01 17.68
N LEU A 15 -43.44 -14.07 17.26
CA LEU A 15 -42.15 -14.27 17.90
C LEU A 15 -41.36 -15.35 17.19
N ILE A 16 -40.52 -14.94 16.32
CA ILE A 16 -39.11 -15.34 16.14
C ILE A 16 -38.55 -14.45 15.00
N CYS A 17 -38.54 -13.13 15.23
CA CYS A 17 -37.52 -12.25 14.64
C CYS A 17 -36.42 -12.08 15.68
N LEU A 18 -35.73 -13.14 16.03
CA LEU A 18 -34.43 -13.04 16.69
C LEU A 18 -33.47 -12.44 15.68
N GLY A 19 -33.26 -11.13 15.83
CA GLY A 19 -32.32 -10.38 15.07
C GLY A 19 -30.92 -11.00 15.16
N PHE A 20 -30.49 -11.60 14.07
CA PHE A 20 -29.07 -11.74 13.80
C PHE A 20 -28.52 -10.32 13.57
N SER A 21 -28.21 -9.63 14.67
CA SER A 21 -27.30 -8.50 14.62
C SER A 21 -25.94 -9.08 14.23
N ALA A 22 -25.69 -9.18 12.94
CA ALA A 22 -24.35 -9.33 12.45
C ALA A 22 -23.58 -8.11 12.94
N SER A 23 -22.84 -8.28 14.03
CA SER A 23 -21.82 -7.31 14.44
C SER A 23 -20.88 -7.20 13.26
N ALA A 24 -21.04 -6.16 12.45
CA ALA A 24 -20.03 -5.74 11.50
C ALA A 24 -18.81 -5.43 12.36
N MET A 25 -17.88 -6.39 12.44
CA MET A 25 -16.55 -6.12 12.96
C MET A 25 -16.00 -4.98 12.11
N ALA A 26 -15.94 -3.79 12.68
CA ALA A 26 -15.27 -2.67 12.06
C ALA A 26 -13.87 -3.15 11.70
N GLN A 27 -13.59 -3.24 10.40
CA GLN A 27 -12.27 -3.58 9.91
C GLN A 27 -11.39 -2.37 10.25
N ASN A 28 -10.70 -2.43 11.40
CA ASN A 28 -9.78 -1.41 11.88
C ASN A 28 -8.46 -1.41 11.08
N GLY A 29 -8.47 -1.91 9.86
CA GLY A 29 -7.35 -1.85 8.95
C GLY A 29 -7.22 -0.46 8.30
N PRO A 30 -6.01 -0.07 7.88
CA PRO A 30 -5.81 1.17 7.15
C PRO A 30 -6.64 1.12 5.86
N ARG A 31 -7.34 2.23 5.57
CA ARG A 31 -8.16 2.34 4.38
C ARG A 31 -7.28 2.32 3.14
N LEU A 32 -7.53 1.38 2.23
CA LEU A 32 -6.90 1.37 0.91
C LEU A 32 -7.59 2.38 0.01
N GLU A 33 -6.79 3.06 -0.81
CA GLU A 33 -7.26 3.97 -1.84
C GLU A 33 -7.24 3.28 -3.20
N GLY A 34 -8.13 3.69 -4.12
CA GLY A 34 -8.29 3.01 -5.41
C GLY A 34 -7.06 3.08 -6.33
N ASN A 35 -6.07 3.91 -5.96
CA ASN A 35 -4.81 4.09 -6.67
C ASN A 35 -3.59 3.52 -5.89
N ASP A 36 -3.83 2.77 -4.82
CA ASP A 36 -2.76 2.11 -4.07
C ASP A 36 -2.07 1.03 -4.93
N MET A 37 -0.75 0.97 -4.82
CA MET A 37 0.05 -0.11 -5.41
C MET A 37 0.21 -1.22 -4.39
N VAL A 38 -0.43 -2.37 -4.68
CA VAL A 38 -0.59 -3.47 -3.72
C VAL A 38 0.07 -4.74 -4.24
N MET A 39 0.79 -5.43 -3.37
CA MET A 39 1.34 -6.77 -3.59
C MET A 39 0.74 -7.72 -2.55
N GLY A 40 0.24 -8.87 -2.99
CA GLY A 40 -0.37 -9.89 -2.15
C GLY A 40 -1.87 -10.03 -2.30
N ALA A 41 -2.46 -10.94 -1.53
CA ALA A 41 -3.88 -11.27 -1.61
C ALA A 41 -4.76 -10.13 -1.05
N PRO A 42 -5.87 -9.76 -1.73
CA PRO A 42 -6.74 -8.67 -1.29
C PRO A 42 -7.36 -8.90 0.10
N ASP A 43 -7.61 -10.15 0.45
CA ASP A 43 -8.23 -10.60 1.70
C ASP A 43 -7.22 -10.98 2.79
N ALA A 44 -5.93 -10.74 2.56
CA ALA A 44 -4.89 -11.01 3.55
C ALA A 44 -5.20 -10.32 4.89
N PRO A 45 -5.04 -11.02 6.04
CA PRO A 45 -5.40 -10.49 7.36
C PRO A 45 -4.52 -9.32 7.81
N ILE A 46 -3.32 -9.21 7.25
CA ILE A 46 -2.41 -8.11 7.54
C ILE A 46 -2.39 -7.15 6.35
N THR A 47 -2.58 -5.86 6.64
CA THR A 47 -2.30 -4.77 5.71
C THR A 47 -1.10 -3.99 6.23
N MET A 48 -0.01 -3.98 5.46
CA MET A 48 1.17 -3.19 5.77
C MET A 48 1.37 -2.13 4.68
N ILE A 49 1.29 -0.86 5.06
CA ILE A 49 1.58 0.27 4.18
C ILE A 49 2.98 0.77 4.49
N GLU A 50 3.80 0.93 3.47
CA GLU A 50 5.07 1.65 3.55
C GLU A 50 4.93 3.01 2.87
N TYR A 51 5.11 4.09 3.63
CA TYR A 51 5.34 5.42 3.08
C TYR A 51 6.83 5.59 2.81
N ALA A 52 7.19 5.72 1.54
CA ALA A 52 8.58 5.70 1.12
C ALA A 52 8.91 6.71 0.02
N SER A 53 10.18 7.07 -0.06
CA SER A 53 10.77 7.92 -1.10
C SER A 53 11.87 7.19 -1.84
N LEU A 54 11.88 7.31 -3.16
CA LEU A 54 12.90 6.67 -4.00
C LEU A 54 14.29 7.33 -3.89
N THR A 55 14.41 8.48 -3.23
CA THR A 55 15.72 9.09 -2.90
C THR A 55 16.15 8.83 -1.44
N CYS A 56 15.32 8.16 -0.62
CA CYS A 56 15.64 7.85 0.77
C CYS A 56 16.56 6.63 0.89
N PRO A 57 17.79 6.75 1.44
CA PRO A 57 18.69 5.60 1.60
C PRO A 57 18.17 4.53 2.56
N HIS A 58 17.39 4.93 3.57
CA HIS A 58 16.78 3.98 4.51
C HIS A 58 15.67 3.14 3.84
N CYS A 59 14.91 3.73 2.89
CA CYS A 59 13.93 2.99 2.09
C CYS A 59 14.63 2.01 1.13
N ALA A 60 15.75 2.43 0.51
CA ALA A 60 16.52 1.52 -0.33
C ALA A 60 17.05 0.31 0.45
N ARG A 61 17.56 0.54 1.67
CA ARG A 61 17.98 -0.55 2.56
C ARG A 61 16.82 -1.46 2.95
N PHE A 62 15.68 -0.88 3.34
CA PHE A 62 14.48 -1.63 3.69
C PHE A 62 14.00 -2.50 2.52
N ASN A 63 13.97 -1.95 1.32
CA ASN A 63 13.63 -2.69 0.11
C ASN A 63 14.62 -3.84 -0.17
N ALA A 64 15.91 -3.62 0.01
CA ALA A 64 16.93 -4.64 -0.27
C ALA A 64 17.00 -5.76 0.77
N GLU A 65 16.84 -5.44 2.06
CA GLU A 65 17.12 -6.37 3.16
C GLU A 65 15.85 -6.97 3.76
N ILE A 66 14.73 -6.24 3.76
CA ILE A 66 13.52 -6.61 4.50
C ILE A 66 12.40 -7.07 3.57
N VAL A 67 12.09 -6.30 2.52
CA VAL A 67 10.97 -6.58 1.61
C VAL A 67 11.04 -7.99 0.99
N PRO A 68 12.20 -8.54 0.56
CA PRO A 68 12.26 -9.90 -0.01
C PRO A 68 11.82 -10.99 0.99
N ARG A 69 12.19 -10.83 2.27
CA ARG A 69 11.77 -11.76 3.32
C ARG A 69 10.29 -11.61 3.63
N LEU A 70 9.79 -10.37 3.76
CA LEU A 70 8.36 -10.11 3.93
C LEU A 70 7.54 -10.69 2.78
N LYS A 71 8.03 -10.55 1.55
CA LYS A 71 7.39 -11.13 0.38
C LYS A 71 7.27 -12.65 0.52
N THR A 72 8.36 -13.34 0.75
CA THR A 72 8.39 -14.82 0.82
C THR A 72 7.60 -15.37 2.00
N GLU A 73 7.71 -14.76 3.19
CA GLU A 73 7.17 -15.34 4.42
C GLU A 73 5.74 -14.91 4.72
N TYR A 74 5.30 -13.74 4.19
CA TYR A 74 3.99 -13.17 4.49
C TYR A 74 3.13 -12.90 3.26
N VAL A 75 3.68 -12.30 2.20
CA VAL A 75 2.89 -11.91 1.03
C VAL A 75 2.54 -13.12 0.19
N ASP A 76 3.53 -13.90 -0.24
CA ASP A 76 3.36 -15.08 -1.09
C ASP A 76 2.59 -16.21 -0.38
N THR A 77 2.55 -16.17 0.96
CA THR A 77 1.77 -17.11 1.79
C THR A 77 0.34 -16.62 2.10
N GLY A 78 -0.08 -15.49 1.53
CA GLY A 78 -1.42 -14.93 1.71
C GLY A 78 -1.69 -14.34 3.09
N LYS A 79 -0.67 -14.16 3.94
CA LYS A 79 -0.80 -13.61 5.29
C LYS A 79 -0.83 -12.10 5.33
N MET A 80 -0.24 -11.44 4.33
CA MET A 80 -0.08 -10.00 4.28
C MET A 80 -0.29 -9.47 2.85
N LYS A 81 -0.93 -8.31 2.76
CA LYS A 81 -0.84 -7.43 1.60
C LYS A 81 0.09 -6.27 1.94
N PHE A 82 1.05 -6.06 1.06
CA PHE A 82 2.01 -4.97 1.14
C PHE A 82 1.57 -3.84 0.21
N VAL A 83 1.49 -2.63 0.74
CA VAL A 83 1.05 -1.44 0.01
C VAL A 83 2.18 -0.43 0.00
N PHE A 84 2.60 -0.01 -1.17
CA PHE A 84 3.54 1.10 -1.31
C PHE A 84 2.77 2.41 -1.50
N ARG A 85 3.02 3.38 -0.63
CA ARG A 85 2.51 4.74 -0.76
C ARG A 85 3.65 5.73 -0.95
N ASP A 86 3.50 6.53 -1.98
CA ASP A 86 4.49 7.56 -2.31
C ASP A 86 4.59 8.62 -1.23
N PHE A 87 5.82 8.93 -0.86
CA PHE A 87 6.15 10.06 0.01
C PHE A 87 7.45 10.72 -0.48
N PRO A 88 7.39 11.41 -1.64
CA PRO A 88 8.59 11.98 -2.25
C PRO A 88 9.20 13.06 -1.36
N LEU A 89 10.49 12.93 -1.05
CA LEU A 89 11.24 13.91 -0.25
C LEU A 89 11.78 15.08 -1.08
N ASP A 90 11.82 14.91 -2.41
CA ASP A 90 12.34 15.88 -3.35
C ASP A 90 11.77 15.68 -4.76
N ARG A 91 12.13 16.59 -5.67
CA ARG A 91 11.69 16.54 -7.08
C ARG A 91 12.14 15.27 -7.80
N MET A 92 13.33 14.77 -7.50
CA MET A 92 13.86 13.58 -8.18
C MET A 92 13.12 12.33 -7.71
N ALA A 93 12.78 12.24 -6.42
CA ALA A 93 11.91 11.20 -5.91
C ALA A 93 10.53 11.23 -6.59
N LEU A 94 9.93 12.42 -6.72
CA LEU A 94 8.65 12.57 -7.41
C LEU A 94 8.74 12.05 -8.85
N ASN A 95 9.74 12.45 -9.61
CA ASN A 95 9.93 12.00 -10.99
C ASN A 95 10.12 10.47 -11.09
N ALA A 96 10.90 9.89 -10.19
CA ALA A 96 11.12 8.45 -10.14
C ALA A 96 9.83 7.69 -9.80
N GLN A 97 9.05 8.18 -8.85
CA GLN A 97 7.76 7.59 -8.47
C GLN A 97 6.72 7.74 -9.59
N MET A 98 6.71 8.85 -10.32
CA MET A 98 5.87 8.99 -11.52
C MET A 98 6.22 7.92 -12.56
N LEU A 99 7.49 7.74 -12.89
CA LEU A 99 7.92 6.72 -13.87
C LEU A 99 7.54 5.30 -13.42
N ALA A 100 7.71 4.98 -12.14
CA ALA A 100 7.29 3.68 -11.60
C ALA A 100 5.79 3.47 -11.75
N ARG A 101 4.96 4.48 -11.45
CA ARG A 101 3.50 4.40 -11.61
C ARG A 101 3.07 4.25 -13.06
N CYS A 102 3.68 5.00 -13.96
CA CYS A 102 3.39 4.93 -15.40
C CYS A 102 3.82 3.59 -16.04
N ALA A 103 4.68 2.82 -15.40
CA ALA A 103 4.98 1.47 -15.84
C ALA A 103 3.78 0.52 -15.71
N GLY A 104 2.77 0.92 -14.94
CA GLY A 104 1.55 0.15 -14.67
C GLY A 104 1.68 -0.78 -13.47
N PRO A 105 0.54 -1.23 -12.90
CA PRO A 105 0.51 -1.95 -11.63
C PRO A 105 1.32 -3.25 -11.66
N GLU A 106 1.34 -3.97 -12.78
CA GLU A 106 2.06 -5.23 -12.93
C GLU A 106 3.59 -5.06 -12.88
N ARG A 107 4.11 -3.90 -13.33
CA ARG A 107 5.55 -3.62 -13.37
C ARG A 107 6.00 -2.68 -12.26
N PHE A 108 5.09 -2.09 -11.52
CA PHE A 108 5.37 -1.07 -10.51
C PHE A 108 6.45 -1.52 -9.51
N PHE A 109 6.26 -2.66 -8.86
CA PHE A 109 7.21 -3.16 -7.86
C PHE A 109 8.56 -3.52 -8.47
N GLY A 110 8.60 -4.05 -9.69
CA GLY A 110 9.85 -4.27 -10.40
C GLY A 110 10.62 -2.98 -10.70
N PHE A 111 9.92 -1.88 -11.00
CA PHE A 111 10.54 -0.56 -11.14
C PHE A 111 11.07 -0.03 -9.80
N LEU A 112 10.33 -0.21 -8.70
CA LEU A 112 10.81 0.15 -7.35
C LEU A 112 12.11 -0.59 -7.01
N ASP A 113 12.13 -1.92 -7.23
CA ASP A 113 13.30 -2.75 -6.94
C ASP A 113 14.54 -2.26 -7.69
N VAL A 114 14.40 -1.97 -9.00
CA VAL A 114 15.51 -1.45 -9.81
C VAL A 114 15.93 -0.06 -9.35
N PHE A 115 14.98 0.84 -9.09
CA PHE A 115 15.30 2.21 -8.68
C PHE A 115 15.96 2.23 -7.29
N PHE A 116 15.52 1.43 -6.35
CA PHE A 116 16.15 1.31 -5.04
C PHE A 116 17.54 0.64 -5.13
N ALA A 117 17.65 -0.47 -5.85
CA ALA A 117 18.93 -1.17 -6.02
C ALA A 117 20.01 -0.29 -6.68
N GLN A 118 19.61 0.60 -7.57
CA GLN A 118 20.51 1.52 -8.28
C GLN A 118 20.51 2.94 -7.70
N GLN A 119 19.86 3.16 -6.54
CA GLN A 119 19.66 4.50 -5.98
C GLN A 119 20.98 5.28 -5.86
N ALA A 120 22.02 4.68 -5.28
CA ALA A 120 23.32 5.32 -5.10
C ALA A 120 23.99 5.73 -6.42
N ASN A 121 23.60 5.17 -7.56
CA ASN A 121 24.14 5.46 -8.88
C ASN A 121 23.33 6.55 -9.58
N TRP A 122 21.97 6.40 -9.63
CA TRP A 122 21.16 7.36 -10.38
C TRP A 122 20.95 8.69 -9.64
N THR A 123 21.10 8.73 -8.30
CA THR A 123 21.02 9.98 -7.51
C THR A 123 22.30 10.79 -7.47
N ARG A 124 23.34 10.41 -8.21
CA ARG A 124 24.63 11.15 -8.25
C ARG A 124 24.64 12.21 -9.34
N GLY A 125 25.34 13.30 -9.05
CA GLY A 125 25.63 14.36 -10.01
C GLY A 125 24.65 15.52 -9.96
N THR A 126 24.58 16.26 -11.05
CA THR A 126 23.62 17.35 -11.23
C THR A 126 22.20 16.81 -11.43
N PRO A 127 21.15 17.63 -11.22
CA PRO A 127 19.76 17.21 -11.49
C PRO A 127 19.57 16.64 -12.90
N ASP A 128 20.24 17.19 -13.91
CA ASP A 128 20.16 16.70 -15.29
C ASP A 128 20.82 15.32 -15.44
N GLN A 129 21.97 15.11 -14.80
CA GLN A 129 22.64 13.80 -14.78
C GLN A 129 21.81 12.75 -14.06
N MET A 130 21.23 13.12 -12.92
CA MET A 130 20.32 12.24 -12.17
C MET A 130 19.11 11.84 -13.04
N MET A 131 18.50 12.80 -13.73
CA MET A 131 17.38 12.53 -14.64
C MET A 131 17.81 11.64 -15.81
N GLN A 132 18.96 11.86 -16.42
CA GLN A 132 19.47 11.00 -17.49
C GLN A 132 19.71 9.56 -17.01
N ASN A 133 20.29 9.40 -15.82
CA ASN A 133 20.50 8.07 -15.21
C ASN A 133 19.17 7.37 -14.91
N LEU A 134 18.21 8.08 -14.32
CA LEU A 134 16.88 7.57 -14.03
C LEU A 134 16.14 7.13 -15.30
N ARG A 135 16.18 7.95 -16.36
CA ARG A 135 15.59 7.62 -17.67
C ARG A 135 16.22 6.39 -18.29
N ARG A 136 17.56 6.22 -18.17
CA ARG A 136 18.24 5.01 -18.64
C ARG A 136 17.72 3.76 -17.92
N LEU A 137 17.52 3.81 -16.61
CA LEU A 137 16.94 2.69 -15.86
C LEU A 137 15.50 2.39 -16.30
N ALA A 138 14.69 3.42 -16.52
CA ALA A 138 13.33 3.26 -17.01
C ALA A 138 13.29 2.66 -18.43
N GLN A 139 14.24 3.01 -19.29
CA GLN A 139 14.40 2.40 -20.61
C GLN A 139 14.75 0.91 -20.52
N LEU A 140 15.65 0.53 -19.61
CA LEU A 140 15.96 -0.88 -19.36
C LEU A 140 14.74 -1.66 -18.86
N GLY A 141 13.83 -0.99 -18.14
CA GLY A 141 12.52 -1.52 -17.75
C GLY A 141 11.47 -1.52 -18.86
N GLY A 142 11.83 -1.12 -20.09
CA GLY A 142 10.99 -1.16 -21.30
C GLY A 142 10.14 0.09 -21.54
N MET A 143 10.39 1.21 -20.87
CA MET A 143 9.73 2.48 -21.19
C MET A 143 10.44 3.18 -22.35
N THR A 144 9.68 3.65 -23.34
CA THR A 144 10.20 4.51 -24.40
C THR A 144 10.39 5.95 -23.93
N GLY A 145 11.25 6.73 -24.66
CA GLY A 145 11.43 8.16 -24.36
C GLY A 145 10.10 8.93 -24.35
N ALA A 146 9.25 8.69 -25.34
CA ALA A 146 7.95 9.35 -25.47
C ALA A 146 7.01 9.00 -24.28
N GLN A 147 6.99 7.74 -23.85
CA GLN A 147 6.20 7.34 -22.66
C GLN A 147 6.71 8.03 -21.39
N MET A 148 8.02 8.16 -21.22
CA MET A 148 8.59 8.87 -20.08
C MET A 148 8.25 10.37 -20.11
N ASP A 149 8.33 11.02 -21.29
CA ASP A 149 7.98 12.44 -21.42
C ASP A 149 6.49 12.67 -21.12
N GLN A 150 5.63 11.85 -21.65
CA GLN A 150 4.20 11.90 -21.37
C GLN A 150 3.91 11.69 -19.88
N CYS A 151 4.55 10.69 -19.27
CA CYS A 151 4.39 10.40 -17.84
C CYS A 151 4.82 11.58 -16.96
N LEU A 152 6.00 12.15 -17.21
CA LEU A 152 6.53 13.26 -16.41
C LEU A 152 5.75 14.57 -16.59
N ALA A 153 4.94 14.69 -17.65
CA ALA A 153 4.01 15.79 -17.87
C ALA A 153 2.61 15.52 -17.29
N ASP A 154 2.33 14.29 -16.85
CA ASP A 154 0.99 13.89 -16.40
C ASP A 154 0.69 14.40 -14.98
N GLN A 155 -0.14 15.46 -14.92
CA GLN A 155 -0.58 16.06 -13.65
C GLN A 155 -1.46 15.11 -12.83
N THR A 156 -2.16 14.16 -13.46
CA THR A 156 -3.00 13.20 -12.74
C THR A 156 -2.14 12.26 -11.91
N VAL A 157 -1.08 11.71 -12.51
CA VAL A 157 -0.12 10.85 -11.81
C VAL A 157 0.61 11.63 -10.70
N GLN A 158 1.04 12.86 -11.00
CA GLN A 158 1.66 13.72 -9.99
C GLN A 158 0.73 13.97 -8.80
N ASN A 159 -0.54 14.29 -9.06
CA ASN A 159 -1.53 14.56 -8.01
C ASN A 159 -1.80 13.34 -7.14
N VAL A 160 -1.84 12.14 -7.71
CA VAL A 160 -1.95 10.88 -6.94
C VAL A 160 -0.80 10.76 -5.93
N ILE A 161 0.44 10.97 -6.38
CA ILE A 161 1.63 10.88 -5.52
C ILE A 161 1.57 11.91 -4.39
N LEU A 162 1.25 13.15 -4.72
CA LEU A 162 1.16 14.23 -3.73
C LEU A 162 0.01 14.00 -2.74
N THR A 163 -1.12 13.47 -3.21
CA THR A 163 -2.24 13.11 -2.35
C THR A 163 -1.87 11.99 -1.37
N ASN A 164 -1.13 10.97 -1.82
CA ASN A 164 -0.62 9.93 -0.93
C ASN A 164 0.25 10.51 0.20
N ALA A 165 1.18 11.42 -0.14
CA ALA A 165 2.01 12.08 0.85
C ALA A 165 1.19 12.89 1.85
N MET A 166 0.26 13.73 1.35
CA MET A 166 -0.63 14.53 2.21
C MET A 166 -1.52 13.68 3.11
N THR A 167 -2.03 12.57 2.59
CA THR A 167 -2.81 11.60 3.38
C THR A 167 -1.94 10.98 4.49
N GLY A 168 -0.71 10.59 4.16
CA GLY A 168 0.25 10.10 5.14
C GLY A 168 0.53 11.09 6.25
N GLU A 169 0.76 12.35 5.93
CA GLU A 169 0.97 13.42 6.91
C GLU A 169 -0.28 13.65 7.80
N ARG A 170 -1.45 13.72 7.16
CA ARG A 170 -2.69 14.04 7.87
C ARG A 170 -3.17 12.91 8.77
N GLU A 171 -3.20 11.67 8.24
CA GLU A 171 -3.85 10.53 8.90
C GLU A 171 -2.89 9.72 9.76
N HIS A 172 -1.66 9.52 9.28
CA HIS A 172 -0.67 8.70 9.97
C HIS A 172 0.46 9.51 10.59
N LYS A 173 0.41 10.84 10.46
CA LYS A 173 1.46 11.74 11.00
C LYS A 173 2.85 11.35 10.52
N VAL A 174 2.96 11.00 9.23
CA VAL A 174 4.24 10.68 8.59
C VAL A 174 5.10 11.94 8.58
N GLN A 175 6.31 11.84 9.12
CA GLN A 175 7.30 12.93 9.20
C GLN A 175 8.62 12.56 8.55
N GLY A 176 8.73 11.34 8.02
CA GLY A 176 9.93 10.83 7.37
C GLY A 176 9.73 9.43 6.83
N THR A 177 10.72 8.96 6.08
CA THR A 177 10.65 7.67 5.38
C THR A 177 11.82 6.75 5.79
N PRO A 178 11.60 5.43 5.83
CA PRO A 178 10.29 4.80 5.72
C PRO A 178 9.42 5.02 6.97
N THR A 179 8.10 5.08 6.78
CA THR A 179 7.12 4.95 7.87
C THR A 179 6.18 3.81 7.51
N LEU A 180 6.01 2.87 8.41
CA LEU A 180 5.15 1.70 8.22
C LEU A 180 3.84 1.87 8.97
N VAL A 181 2.73 1.44 8.36
CA VAL A 181 1.43 1.37 9.01
C VAL A 181 0.93 -0.07 8.92
N ILE A 182 0.91 -0.76 10.04
CA ILE A 182 0.53 -2.18 10.13
C ILE A 182 -0.83 -2.28 10.81
N ASN A 183 -1.85 -2.68 10.07
CA ASN A 183 -3.24 -2.74 10.55
C ASN A 183 -3.66 -1.47 11.33
N GLY A 184 -3.26 -0.30 10.84
CA GLY A 184 -3.57 1.00 11.43
C GLY A 184 -2.58 1.49 12.50
N THR A 185 -1.67 0.65 12.97
CA THR A 185 -0.61 1.05 13.92
C THR A 185 0.59 1.62 13.18
N VAL A 186 1.02 2.82 13.58
CA VAL A 186 2.14 3.53 12.93
C VAL A 186 3.47 3.17 13.59
N HIS A 187 4.44 2.77 12.78
CA HIS A 187 5.83 2.51 13.17
C HIS A 187 6.74 3.44 12.37
N ARG A 188 7.47 4.32 13.06
CA ARG A 188 8.34 5.32 12.43
C ARG A 188 9.77 4.81 12.33
N GLY A 189 10.40 5.08 11.18
CA GLY A 189 11.75 4.62 10.88
C GLY A 189 11.79 3.20 10.36
N GLY A 190 13.00 2.76 10.00
CA GLY A 190 13.23 1.37 9.59
C GLY A 190 13.22 0.45 10.81
N MET A 191 12.45 -0.63 10.72
CA MET A 191 12.48 -1.74 11.68
C MET A 191 13.38 -2.83 11.11
N SER A 192 14.07 -3.57 11.98
CA SER A 192 14.71 -4.83 11.61
C SER A 192 13.64 -5.88 11.23
N TYR A 193 14.07 -6.92 10.51
CA TYR A 193 13.14 -8.00 10.18
C TYR A 193 12.58 -8.67 11.44
N GLU A 194 13.41 -8.89 12.47
CA GLU A 194 12.99 -9.52 13.72
C GLU A 194 11.94 -8.70 14.48
N GLU A 195 12.11 -7.38 14.52
CA GLU A 195 11.11 -6.48 15.12
C GLU A 195 9.79 -6.55 14.33
N LEU A 196 9.85 -6.56 13.00
CA LEU A 196 8.66 -6.71 12.15
C LEU A 196 7.99 -8.07 12.35
N ASP A 197 8.76 -9.16 12.33
CA ASP A 197 8.24 -10.51 12.50
C ASP A 197 7.52 -10.68 13.86
N ASN A 198 8.06 -10.07 14.92
CA ASN A 198 7.41 -10.05 16.24
C ASN A 198 6.07 -9.33 16.23
N VAL A 199 5.89 -8.30 15.40
CA VAL A 199 4.61 -7.60 15.21
C VAL A 199 3.66 -8.39 14.30
N LEU A 200 4.17 -8.95 13.21
CA LEU A 200 3.36 -9.57 12.16
C LEU A 200 2.87 -10.99 12.53
N ARG A 201 3.70 -11.78 13.19
CA ARG A 201 3.39 -13.19 13.54
C ARG A 201 2.09 -13.35 14.34
N PRO A 202 1.81 -12.55 15.39
CA PRO A 202 0.53 -12.63 16.12
C PRO A 202 -0.69 -12.21 15.29
N LEU A 203 -0.48 -11.40 14.24
CA LEU A 203 -1.56 -10.93 13.36
C LEU A 203 -1.91 -11.95 12.27
N ALA A 204 -0.94 -12.74 11.83
CA ALA A 204 -1.09 -13.74 10.77
C ALA A 204 -2.00 -14.92 11.16
N GLY A 205 -2.18 -15.19 12.45
CA GLY A 205 -3.04 -16.27 12.97
C GLY A 205 -4.48 -15.86 13.29
N LYS A 206 -4.83 -14.59 13.13
CA LYS A 206 -6.18 -14.07 13.41
C LYS A 206 -7.03 -14.11 12.13
N ARG A 207 -7.74 -15.20 11.89
CA ARG A 207 -8.85 -15.28 10.92
C ARG A 207 -10.18 -15.19 11.63
#